data_ef1c39693f6a77938887c3de6304869b
#
_entry.id   ef1c39693f6a77938887c3de6304869b
#
_cell.length_a   1.000
_cell.length_b   1.000
_cell.length_c   1.000
_cell.angle_alpha   90.00
_cell.angle_beta   90.00
_cell.angle_gamma   90.00
#
_symmetry.space_group_name_H-M   'P 1'
#
loop_
_entity.id
_entity.type
_entity.pdbx_description
1 polymer ?
#
loop_
_entity_poly.entity_id
_entity_poly.type
_entity_poly.pdbx_seq_one_letter_code
_entity_poly.pdbx_strand_id
1 'polypeptide(L)'
;MFLVQGDAKTILYTGDIRAEKWWVDALVRNPIILPYAYGSKRIDKVYLDTTFASRDEKYRQFPSKADGVAELLSKVLSYPSDTVFHLHAWTFGYEDVWITLSNELQSQVRKIASRGRNTPDFNRRSI
;
A
#
# COMPACT_ATOMS: atom_id res chain seq x y z
N MET A 1 3.13 1.16 11.41
CA MET A 1 2.78 0.54 12.70
C MET A 1 3.82 0.92 13.75
N PHE A 2 3.39 1.23 14.97
CA PHE A 2 4.26 1.60 16.09
C PHE A 2 3.89 0.77 17.32
N LEU A 3 4.90 0.22 17.99
CA LEU A 3 4.78 -0.37 19.32
C LEU A 3 5.41 0.59 20.33
N VAL A 4 4.61 1.13 21.22
CA VAL A 4 5.05 2.07 22.26
C VAL A 4 5.04 1.36 23.60
N GLN A 5 6.20 1.30 24.25
CA GLN A 5 6.39 0.67 25.55
C GLN A 5 6.77 1.72 26.59
N GLY A 6 6.06 1.74 27.70
CA GLY A 6 6.36 2.54 28.88
C GLY A 6 6.56 1.64 30.10
N ASP A 7 6.75 2.24 31.26
CA ASP A 7 7.13 1.54 32.49
C ASP A 7 6.13 0.46 32.95
N ALA A 8 4.87 0.58 32.57
CA ALA A 8 3.83 -0.37 32.97
C ALA A 8 2.82 -0.70 31.85
N LYS A 9 2.96 -0.12 30.67
CA LYS A 9 1.94 -0.27 29.60
C LYS A 9 2.58 -0.40 28.23
N THR A 10 1.91 -1.18 27.39
CA THR A 10 2.27 -1.35 25.98
C THR A 10 1.09 -1.00 25.09
N ILE A 11 1.34 -0.14 24.12
CA ILE A 11 0.32 0.32 23.16
C ILE A 11 0.79 -0.04 21.76
N LEU A 12 -0.11 -0.62 20.98
CA LEU A 12 0.10 -0.88 19.57
C LEU A 12 -0.76 0.11 18.76
N TYR A 13 -0.12 0.87 17.87
CA TYR A 13 -0.77 1.72 16.89
C TYR A 13 -0.49 1.16 15.49
N THR A 14 -1.52 0.69 14.82
CA THR A 14 -1.35 -0.01 13.53
C THR A 14 -1.06 0.94 12.38
N GLY A 15 -1.60 2.15 12.41
CA GLY A 15 -1.65 3.02 11.24
C GLY A 15 -2.46 2.39 10.12
N ASP A 16 -2.33 2.92 8.94
CA ASP A 16 -2.98 2.43 7.71
C ASP A 16 -2.20 1.21 7.23
N ILE A 17 -2.66 0.03 7.62
CA ILE A 17 -2.02 -1.24 7.26
C ILE A 17 -2.95 -2.08 6.39
N ARG A 18 -2.33 -2.80 5.46
CA ARG A 18 -2.97 -3.90 4.77
C ARG A 18 -2.43 -5.21 5.33
N ALA A 19 -3.23 -5.88 6.18
CA ALA A 19 -2.84 -7.09 6.87
C ALA A 19 -2.96 -8.32 5.94
N GLU A 20 -2.09 -8.41 4.93
CA GLU A 20 -1.98 -9.60 4.10
C GLU A 20 -1.32 -10.74 4.87
N LYS A 21 -1.68 -11.98 4.54
CA LYS A 21 -1.22 -13.16 5.28
C LYS A 21 0.30 -13.24 5.41
N TRP A 22 1.04 -13.05 4.31
CA TRP A 22 2.51 -13.10 4.31
C TRP A 22 3.12 -12.05 5.25
N TRP A 23 2.50 -10.85 5.31
CA TRP A 23 2.96 -9.78 6.18
C TRP A 23 2.68 -10.08 7.65
N VAL A 24 1.49 -10.63 7.96
CA VAL A 24 1.14 -11.06 9.32
C VAL A 24 2.07 -12.19 9.79
N ASP A 25 2.32 -13.17 8.91
CA ASP A 25 3.24 -14.28 9.20
C ASP A 25 4.68 -13.78 9.47
N ALA A 26 5.13 -12.75 8.78
CA ALA A 26 6.42 -12.11 9.04
C ALA A 26 6.40 -11.29 10.35
N LEU A 27 5.31 -10.58 10.61
CA LEU A 27 5.16 -9.74 11.81
C LEU A 27 5.21 -10.57 13.09
N VAL A 28 4.51 -11.70 13.16
CA VAL A 28 4.48 -12.54 14.36
C VAL A 28 5.83 -13.20 14.64
N ARG A 29 6.72 -13.30 13.66
CA ARG A 29 8.09 -13.80 13.81
C ARG A 29 9.10 -12.70 14.14
N ASN A 30 8.68 -11.45 14.09
CA ASN A 30 9.57 -10.34 14.45
C ASN A 30 9.94 -10.43 15.93
N PRO A 31 11.25 -10.39 16.31
CA PRO A 31 11.69 -10.53 17.69
C PRO A 31 11.04 -9.55 18.68
N ILE A 32 10.66 -8.37 18.21
CA ILE A 32 10.00 -7.35 19.04
C ILE A 32 8.54 -7.74 19.32
N ILE A 33 7.85 -8.31 18.35
CA ILE A 33 6.43 -8.68 18.44
C ILE A 33 6.24 -10.09 19.02
N LEU A 34 7.21 -10.98 18.80
CA LEU A 34 7.17 -12.38 19.20
C LEU A 34 6.72 -12.58 20.67
N PRO A 35 7.25 -11.84 21.68
CA PRO A 35 6.83 -11.99 23.06
C PRO A 35 5.34 -11.71 23.29
N TYR A 36 4.75 -10.82 22.49
CA TYR A 36 3.32 -10.50 22.55
C TYR A 36 2.48 -11.54 21.80
N ALA A 37 2.97 -12.05 20.68
CA ALA A 37 2.29 -13.08 19.90
C ALA A 37 2.17 -14.41 20.67
N TYR A 38 3.19 -14.76 21.46
CA TYR A 38 3.20 -15.99 22.28
C TYR A 38 2.73 -15.78 23.73
N GLY A 39 2.29 -14.59 24.09
CA GLY A 39 1.65 -14.31 25.37
C GLY A 39 2.60 -14.12 26.57
N SER A 40 3.93 -14.06 26.36
CA SER A 40 4.88 -13.74 27.44
C SER A 40 4.86 -12.25 27.82
N LYS A 41 4.39 -11.39 26.93
CA LYS A 41 4.10 -9.98 27.18
C LYS A 41 2.68 -9.65 26.73
N ARG A 42 2.11 -8.58 27.31
CA ARG A 42 0.74 -8.14 27.01
C ARG A 42 0.74 -6.79 26.32
N ILE A 43 -0.16 -6.63 25.34
CA ILE A 43 -0.53 -5.33 24.78
C ILE A 43 -1.74 -4.85 25.57
N ASP A 44 -1.65 -3.66 26.18
CA ASP A 44 -2.74 -3.08 26.98
C ASP A 44 -3.76 -2.37 26.12
N LYS A 45 -3.32 -1.80 25.00
CA LYS A 45 -4.20 -1.06 24.09
C LYS A 45 -3.76 -1.20 22.64
N VAL A 46 -4.75 -1.38 21.76
CA VAL A 46 -4.54 -1.38 20.30
C VAL A 46 -5.37 -0.26 19.69
N TYR A 47 -4.72 0.59 18.89
CA TYR A 47 -5.37 1.53 18.00
C TYR A 47 -5.32 0.96 16.59
N LEU A 48 -6.49 0.60 16.09
CA LEU A 48 -6.66 -0.09 14.81
C LEU A 48 -7.36 0.83 13.81
N ASP A 49 -6.85 0.91 12.60
CA ASP A 49 -7.62 1.48 11.49
C ASP A 49 -8.77 0.56 11.12
N THR A 50 -9.99 1.10 11.22
CA THR A 50 -11.24 0.38 10.93
C THR A 50 -11.95 0.89 9.69
N THR A 51 -11.27 1.61 8.82
CA THR A 51 -11.85 2.24 7.62
C THR A 51 -12.66 1.25 6.78
N PHE A 52 -12.19 0.00 6.67
CA PHE A 52 -12.84 -1.05 5.90
C PHE A 52 -13.46 -2.15 6.77
N ALA A 53 -13.68 -1.90 8.05
CA ALA A 53 -14.28 -2.87 8.97
C ALA A 53 -15.81 -2.96 8.85
N SER A 54 -16.40 -2.41 7.79
CA SER A 54 -17.84 -2.54 7.54
C SER A 54 -18.18 -3.97 7.10
N ARG A 55 -19.43 -4.39 7.36
CA ARG A 55 -19.93 -5.70 6.96
C ARG A 55 -20.47 -5.74 5.52
N ASP A 56 -20.28 -4.68 4.75
CA ASP A 56 -20.67 -4.63 3.34
C ASP A 56 -19.95 -5.72 2.55
N GLU A 57 -20.65 -6.41 1.67
CA GLU A 57 -20.08 -7.48 0.86
C GLU A 57 -18.90 -7.04 -0.01
N LYS A 58 -18.90 -5.80 -0.49
CA LYS A 58 -17.80 -5.21 -1.26
C LYS A 58 -16.47 -5.12 -0.51
N TYR A 59 -16.49 -5.17 0.84
CA TYR A 59 -15.30 -5.14 1.70
C TYR A 59 -14.98 -6.49 2.32
N ARG A 60 -15.74 -7.53 1.99
CA ARG A 60 -15.63 -8.84 2.61
C ARG A 60 -14.37 -9.59 2.22
N GLN A 61 -13.92 -9.39 1.00
CA GLN A 61 -12.66 -9.92 0.49
C GLN A 61 -11.99 -8.90 -0.41
N PHE A 62 -10.79 -8.49 -0.02
CA PHE A 62 -9.93 -7.71 -0.90
C PHE A 62 -9.00 -8.68 -1.64
N PRO A 63 -8.86 -8.56 -2.98
CA PRO A 63 -7.82 -9.30 -3.71
C PRO A 63 -6.45 -8.99 -3.11
N SER A 64 -5.48 -9.87 -3.26
CA SER A 64 -4.11 -9.56 -2.84
C SER A 64 -3.57 -8.33 -3.59
N LYS A 65 -2.57 -7.67 -3.02
CA LYS A 65 -1.91 -6.54 -3.69
C LYS A 65 -1.33 -6.99 -5.04
N ALA A 66 -0.79 -8.21 -5.09
CA ALA A 66 -0.24 -8.81 -6.30
C ALA A 66 -1.32 -9.02 -7.38
N ASP A 67 -2.49 -9.54 -7.02
CA ASP A 67 -3.61 -9.72 -7.96
C ASP A 67 -4.09 -8.37 -8.51
N GLY A 68 -4.20 -7.36 -7.64
CA GLY A 68 -4.56 -6.00 -8.05
C GLY A 68 -3.56 -5.37 -9.03
N VAL A 69 -2.27 -5.58 -8.81
CA VAL A 69 -1.21 -5.12 -9.71
C VAL A 69 -1.26 -5.88 -11.04
N ALA A 70 -1.47 -7.20 -11.02
CA ALA A 70 -1.59 -8.01 -12.23
C ALA A 70 -2.81 -7.58 -13.08
N GLU A 71 -3.95 -7.31 -12.45
CA GLU A 71 -5.14 -6.79 -13.13
C GLU A 71 -4.87 -5.40 -13.75
N LEU A 72 -4.20 -4.51 -13.01
CA LEU A 72 -3.81 -3.19 -13.52
C LEU A 72 -2.91 -3.31 -14.75
N LEU A 73 -1.88 -4.16 -14.68
CA LEU A 73 -0.98 -4.42 -15.82
C LEU A 73 -1.74 -4.95 -17.04
N SER A 74 -2.61 -5.93 -16.86
CA SER A 74 -3.44 -6.46 -17.94
C SER A 74 -4.24 -5.36 -18.63
N LYS A 75 -4.84 -4.45 -17.85
CA LYS A 75 -5.58 -3.30 -18.37
C LYS A 75 -4.68 -2.32 -19.11
N VAL A 76 -3.54 -1.97 -18.52
CA VAL A 76 -2.60 -1.00 -19.13
C VAL A 76 -2.03 -1.54 -20.45
N LEU A 77 -1.65 -2.82 -20.50
CA LEU A 77 -1.09 -3.46 -21.70
C LEU A 77 -2.12 -3.65 -22.81
N SER A 78 -3.42 -3.53 -22.53
CA SER A 78 -4.47 -3.57 -23.57
C SER A 78 -4.60 -2.28 -24.37
N TYR A 79 -3.93 -1.22 -23.95
CA TYR A 79 -3.94 0.07 -24.65
C TYR A 79 -2.75 0.18 -25.63
N PRO A 80 -2.86 1.04 -26.66
CA PRO A 80 -1.75 1.34 -27.55
C PRO A 80 -0.49 1.83 -26.82
N SER A 81 0.68 1.53 -27.38
CA SER A 81 1.97 1.84 -26.75
C SER A 81 2.27 3.35 -26.59
N ASP A 82 1.56 4.20 -27.29
CA ASP A 82 1.65 5.66 -27.19
C ASP A 82 0.68 6.27 -26.18
N THR A 83 -0.07 5.44 -25.44
CA THR A 83 -1.04 5.89 -24.44
C THR A 83 -0.33 6.48 -23.23
N VAL A 84 -0.76 7.67 -22.81
CA VAL A 84 -0.29 8.32 -21.58
C VAL A 84 -1.27 8.03 -20.44
N PHE A 85 -0.78 7.40 -19.38
CA PHE A 85 -1.58 7.10 -18.19
C PHE A 85 -1.34 8.14 -17.09
N HIS A 86 -2.41 8.71 -16.58
CA HIS A 86 -2.39 9.58 -15.42
C HIS A 86 -2.91 8.82 -14.20
N LEU A 87 -2.01 8.52 -13.26
CA LEU A 87 -2.34 7.75 -12.08
C LEU A 87 -2.58 8.68 -10.89
N HIS A 88 -3.82 8.68 -10.38
CA HIS A 88 -4.20 9.42 -9.19
C HIS A 88 -4.10 8.49 -7.98
N ALA A 89 -3.00 8.58 -7.26
CA ALA A 89 -2.78 7.78 -6.06
C ALA A 89 -2.04 8.58 -4.99
N TRP A 90 -2.21 8.17 -3.74
CA TRP A 90 -1.44 8.71 -2.64
C TRP A 90 0.06 8.40 -2.82
N THR A 91 0.91 9.24 -2.27
CA THR A 91 2.36 9.14 -2.48
C THR A 91 2.97 7.89 -1.85
N PHE A 92 2.42 7.41 -0.73
CA PHE A 92 2.94 6.29 0.03
C PHE A 92 2.06 5.04 -0.12
N GLY A 93 2.71 3.85 -0.15
CA GLY A 93 2.04 2.55 -0.23
C GLY A 93 1.76 2.05 -1.65
N TYR A 94 2.12 2.81 -2.67
CA TYR A 94 1.95 2.45 -4.09
C TYR A 94 3.29 2.21 -4.81
N GLU A 95 4.38 2.08 -4.07
CA GLU A 95 5.74 1.94 -4.61
C GLU A 95 5.86 0.71 -5.52
N ASP A 96 5.27 -0.42 -5.12
CA ASP A 96 5.28 -1.64 -5.93
C ASP A 96 4.53 -1.45 -7.26
N VAL A 97 3.45 -0.66 -7.27
CA VAL A 97 2.71 -0.32 -8.49
C VAL A 97 3.59 0.48 -9.44
N TRP A 98 4.30 1.49 -8.94
CA TRP A 98 5.19 2.32 -9.75
C TRP A 98 6.35 1.53 -10.32
N ILE A 99 6.99 0.69 -9.50
CA ILE A 99 8.10 -0.16 -9.91
C ILE A 99 7.64 -1.13 -10.99
N THR A 100 6.51 -1.81 -10.76
CA THR A 100 6.00 -2.81 -11.69
C THR A 100 5.61 -2.18 -13.03
N LEU A 101 4.87 -1.06 -13.02
CA LEU A 101 4.51 -0.35 -14.25
C LEU A 101 5.74 0.16 -15.00
N SER A 102 6.73 0.72 -14.30
CA SER A 102 7.96 1.19 -14.92
C SER A 102 8.73 0.07 -15.61
N ASN A 103 8.83 -1.09 -14.95
CA ASN A 103 9.54 -2.25 -15.48
C ASN A 103 8.83 -2.84 -16.71
N GLU A 104 7.51 -3.04 -16.62
CA GLU A 104 6.75 -3.68 -17.69
C GLU A 104 6.58 -2.78 -18.93
N LEU A 105 6.39 -1.49 -18.70
CA LEU A 105 6.24 -0.52 -19.79
C LEU A 105 7.58 0.01 -20.30
N GLN A 106 8.71 -0.39 -19.71
CA GLN A 106 10.04 0.14 -20.01
C GLN A 106 10.05 1.68 -20.06
N SER A 107 9.31 2.31 -19.15
CA SER A 107 9.05 3.74 -19.11
C SER A 107 9.25 4.32 -17.71
N GLN A 108 9.59 5.60 -17.65
CA GLN A 108 9.75 6.29 -16.37
C GLN A 108 8.40 6.75 -15.82
N VAL A 109 8.13 6.41 -14.56
CA VAL A 109 7.03 7.00 -13.80
C VAL A 109 7.49 8.38 -13.29
N ARG A 110 6.84 9.44 -13.76
CA ARG A 110 7.14 10.81 -13.32
C ARG A 110 6.11 11.29 -12.32
N LYS A 111 6.56 11.80 -11.18
CA LYS A 111 5.69 12.47 -10.22
C LYS A 111 5.36 13.88 -10.73
N ILE A 112 4.10 14.13 -11.02
CA ILE A 112 3.61 15.47 -11.28
C ILE A 112 3.28 16.09 -9.91
N ALA A 113 4.07 17.07 -9.47
CA ALA A 113 3.70 17.86 -8.30
C ALA A 113 2.42 18.64 -8.66
N SER A 114 1.34 18.43 -7.90
CA SER A 114 0.13 19.23 -8.03
C SER A 114 0.41 20.67 -7.54
N ARG A 115 0.98 21.51 -8.39
CA ARG A 115 0.86 22.95 -8.23
C ARG A 115 -0.55 23.35 -8.66
N GLY A 116 -1.23 24.08 -7.78
CA GLY A 116 -2.58 24.55 -8.02
C GLY A 116 -2.78 25.14 -9.42
N ARG A 117 -3.92 24.79 -9.98
CA ARG A 117 -4.56 25.38 -11.17
C ARG A 117 -3.61 26.05 -12.17
N ASN A 118 -2.95 25.25 -12.97
CA ASN A 118 -2.52 25.51 -14.34
C ASN A 118 -1.79 24.25 -14.81
N THR A 119 -2.49 23.40 -15.53
CA THR A 119 -1.91 22.26 -16.25
C THR A 119 -1.19 22.78 -17.48
N PRO A 120 0.14 22.64 -17.58
CA PRO A 120 0.76 22.71 -18.90
C PRO A 120 0.55 21.39 -19.62
N ASP A 121 0.07 21.47 -20.85
CA ASP A 121 0.06 20.41 -21.84
C ASP A 121 1.45 19.73 -21.90
N PHE A 122 1.52 18.46 -21.47
CA PHE A 122 2.69 17.63 -21.66
C PHE A 122 2.49 16.68 -22.85
N ASN A 123 2.53 17.28 -24.03
CA ASN A 123 2.80 16.53 -25.25
C ASN A 123 4.27 16.73 -25.59
N ARG A 124 5.14 15.82 -25.17
CA ARG A 124 6.46 15.61 -25.82
C ARG A 124 7.10 14.32 -25.36
N ARG A 125 7.29 13.46 -26.34
CA ARG A 125 8.19 12.31 -26.38
C ARG A 125 9.60 12.73 -25.99
N SER A 126 10.28 11.88 -25.24
CA SER A 126 11.73 11.78 -25.33
C SER A 126 12.06 10.30 -25.34
N ILE A 127 12.67 9.93 -26.44
CA ILE A 127 13.26 8.65 -26.78
C ILE A 127 14.34 8.30 -25.76
#